data_56357c7ca140a1b96087c7117e403da6
#
_entry.id   56357c7ca140a1b96087c7117e403da6
#
_cell.length_a   1.000
_cell.length_b   1.000
_cell.length_c   1.000
_cell.angle_alpha   90.00
_cell.angle_beta   90.00
_cell.angle_gamma   90.00
#
_symmetry.space_group_name_H-M   'P 1'
#
loop_
_entity.id
_entity.type
_entity.pdbx_description
1 polymer ?
#
loop_
_entity_poly.entity_id
_entity_poly.type
_entity_poly.pdbx_seq_one_letter_code
_entity_poly.pdbx_strand_id
1 'polypeptide(L)'
;MECYDLCMSSRSEILRGVMSETGTTQTMLSKISGVHQPSISQFLSGKVDLSDEQLDRLLSCMGYRLEVIRRPIRPDLTRSEMRSWMLHRRLSSHLTALTLEKWLPKIERNLGRERESVRGSVHLRNLDRWTDLVERRDVLGLHRVMTGLDRDSIEIREVSPMGGLLSEQERLDVMKDLREARVAPRSA
;
A
#
# COMPACT_ATOMS: atom_id res chain seq x y z
N MET A 1 -7.17 4.33 32.64
CA MET A 1 -7.77 4.18 31.28
C MET A 1 -6.70 3.55 30.42
N GLU A 2 -6.71 2.21 30.46
CA GLU A 2 -5.63 1.36 29.99
C GLU A 2 -5.69 1.27 28.47
N CYS A 3 -4.61 1.74 27.82
CA CYS A 3 -4.33 1.41 26.42
C CYS A 3 -4.09 -0.09 26.34
N TYR A 4 -5.07 -0.83 25.86
CA TYR A 4 -4.88 -2.22 25.50
C TYR A 4 -3.86 -2.27 24.36
N ASP A 5 -2.68 -2.71 24.72
CA ASP A 5 -1.65 -3.21 23.81
C ASP A 5 -2.26 -4.35 23.00
N LEU A 6 -2.76 -4.06 21.80
CA LEU A 6 -3.19 -5.08 20.85
C LEU A 6 -1.93 -5.75 20.31
N CYS A 7 -1.33 -6.60 21.17
CA CYS A 7 -0.43 -7.64 20.75
C CYS A 7 -1.12 -8.40 19.62
N MET A 8 -0.45 -8.58 18.48
CA MET A 8 -0.98 -9.25 17.28
C MET A 8 -1.38 -10.68 17.60
N SER A 9 -2.58 -10.87 18.14
CA SER A 9 -3.15 -12.19 18.38
C SER A 9 -3.29 -12.89 17.03
N SER A 10 -2.74 -14.11 16.94
CA SER A 10 -2.92 -14.92 15.73
C SER A 10 -4.41 -15.21 15.52
N ARG A 11 -4.81 -15.42 14.26
CA ARG A 11 -6.21 -15.75 13.91
C ARG A 11 -6.73 -16.97 14.72
N SER A 12 -5.85 -17.93 14.99
CA SER A 12 -6.16 -19.09 15.82
C SER A 12 -6.34 -18.74 17.30
N GLU A 13 -5.63 -17.75 17.82
CA GLU A 13 -5.81 -17.24 19.20
C GLU A 13 -7.15 -16.51 19.36
N ILE A 14 -7.54 -15.73 18.35
CA ILE A 14 -8.85 -15.05 18.32
C ILE A 14 -9.97 -16.10 18.41
N LEU A 15 -9.95 -17.13 17.57
CA LEU A 15 -10.95 -18.18 17.61
C LEU A 15 -10.96 -18.92 18.95
N ARG A 16 -9.78 -19.22 19.50
CA ARG A 16 -9.64 -19.87 20.80
C ARG A 16 -10.22 -19.02 21.93
N GLY A 17 -9.96 -17.72 21.92
CA GLY A 17 -10.52 -16.76 22.90
C GLY A 17 -12.04 -16.78 22.86
N VAL A 18 -12.65 -16.60 21.68
CA VAL A 18 -14.11 -16.62 21.52
C VAL A 18 -14.73 -17.96 21.92
N MET A 19 -14.08 -19.07 21.58
CA MET A 19 -14.54 -20.40 22.04
C MET A 19 -14.52 -20.53 23.57
N SER A 20 -13.48 -19.99 24.21
CA SER A 20 -13.38 -19.99 25.68
C SER A 20 -14.46 -19.11 26.33
N GLU A 21 -14.68 -17.92 25.80
CA GLU A 21 -15.69 -16.98 26.30
C GLU A 21 -17.11 -17.52 26.19
N THR A 22 -17.40 -18.22 25.08
CA THR A 22 -18.74 -18.79 24.81
C THR A 22 -18.94 -20.20 25.36
N GLY A 23 -17.90 -20.81 25.92
CA GLY A 23 -17.93 -22.21 26.36
C GLY A 23 -18.13 -23.21 25.23
N THR A 24 -17.83 -22.81 23.98
CA THR A 24 -18.06 -23.63 22.78
C THR A 24 -16.92 -24.60 22.56
N THR A 25 -17.22 -25.89 22.46
CA THR A 25 -16.21 -26.94 22.16
C THR A 25 -16.00 -27.08 20.64
N GLN A 26 -14.84 -27.62 20.22
CA GLN A 26 -14.56 -27.90 18.80
C GLN A 26 -15.62 -28.77 18.15
N THR A 27 -16.11 -29.80 18.87
CA THR A 27 -17.15 -30.71 18.39
C THR A 27 -18.49 -30.01 18.20
N MET A 28 -18.86 -29.12 19.14
CA MET A 28 -20.07 -28.30 19.03
C MET A 28 -19.96 -27.34 17.88
N LEU A 29 -18.84 -26.62 17.79
CA LEU A 29 -18.58 -25.64 16.71
C LEU A 29 -18.62 -26.31 15.34
N SER A 30 -18.05 -27.50 15.19
CA SER A 30 -18.12 -28.30 13.96
C SER A 30 -19.57 -28.61 13.55
N LYS A 31 -20.39 -29.02 14.50
CA LYS A 31 -21.80 -29.39 14.25
C LYS A 31 -22.62 -28.18 13.76
N ILE A 32 -22.46 -27.03 14.42
CA ILE A 32 -23.28 -25.85 14.11
C ILE A 32 -22.77 -25.08 12.88
N SER A 33 -21.47 -25.08 12.60
CA SER A 33 -20.86 -24.35 11.48
C SER A 33 -20.79 -25.16 10.18
N GLY A 34 -20.87 -26.48 10.27
CA GLY A 34 -20.63 -27.39 9.15
C GLY A 34 -19.16 -27.51 8.75
N VAL A 35 -18.24 -26.90 9.48
CA VAL A 35 -16.80 -27.02 9.24
C VAL A 35 -16.29 -28.31 9.91
N HIS A 36 -15.51 -29.12 9.19
CA HIS A 36 -14.98 -30.38 9.70
C HIS A 36 -14.13 -30.17 10.96
N GLN A 37 -14.42 -30.95 12.02
CA GLN A 37 -13.71 -30.84 13.32
C GLN A 37 -12.17 -30.95 13.18
N PRO A 38 -11.60 -31.86 12.36
CA PRO A 38 -10.16 -31.92 12.13
C PRO A 38 -9.58 -30.59 11.56
N SER A 39 -10.32 -29.89 10.68
CA SER A 39 -9.89 -28.62 10.14
C SER A 39 -9.84 -27.53 11.22
N ILE A 40 -10.83 -27.49 12.12
CA ILE A 40 -10.85 -26.60 13.28
C ILE A 40 -9.65 -26.90 14.19
N SER A 41 -9.40 -28.16 14.48
CA SER A 41 -8.28 -28.59 15.33
C SER A 41 -6.91 -28.23 14.73
N GLN A 42 -6.74 -28.44 13.42
CA GLN A 42 -5.52 -28.09 12.69
C GLN A 42 -5.29 -26.57 12.65
N PHE A 43 -6.34 -25.79 12.45
CA PHE A 43 -6.29 -24.33 12.52
C PHE A 43 -5.89 -23.85 13.92
N LEU A 44 -6.53 -24.34 14.97
CA LEU A 44 -6.20 -23.99 16.36
C LEU A 44 -4.77 -24.39 16.75
N SER A 45 -4.22 -25.43 16.14
CA SER A 45 -2.81 -25.84 16.35
C SER A 45 -1.82 -25.13 15.43
N GLY A 46 -2.27 -24.20 14.56
CA GLY A 46 -1.43 -23.46 13.63
C GLY A 46 -0.88 -24.27 12.47
N LYS A 47 -1.41 -25.48 12.21
CA LYS A 47 -0.96 -26.35 11.11
C LYS A 47 -1.56 -25.97 9.75
N VAL A 48 -2.76 -25.39 9.75
CA VAL A 48 -3.50 -24.97 8.55
C VAL A 48 -4.11 -23.63 8.83
N ASP A 49 -4.19 -22.75 7.82
CA ASP A 49 -4.96 -21.52 7.89
C ASP A 49 -6.36 -21.71 7.29
N LEU A 50 -7.34 -20.95 7.79
CA LEU A 50 -8.70 -20.90 7.27
C LEU A 50 -8.88 -19.63 6.43
N SER A 51 -9.75 -19.67 5.42
CA SER A 51 -10.15 -18.44 4.72
C SER A 51 -10.91 -17.50 5.66
N ASP A 52 -10.97 -16.19 5.31
CA ASP A 52 -11.75 -15.21 6.08
C ASP A 52 -13.22 -15.62 6.17
N GLU A 53 -13.79 -16.17 5.10
CA GLU A 53 -15.16 -16.67 5.08
C GLU A 53 -15.38 -17.84 6.04
N GLN A 54 -14.43 -18.76 6.10
CA GLN A 54 -14.51 -19.89 7.02
C GLN A 54 -14.38 -19.45 8.48
N LEU A 55 -13.46 -18.52 8.75
CA LEU A 55 -13.28 -17.97 10.09
C LEU A 55 -14.50 -17.15 10.51
N ASP A 56 -15.04 -16.30 9.65
CA ASP A 56 -16.25 -15.52 9.92
C ASP A 56 -17.46 -16.44 10.17
N ARG A 57 -17.59 -17.53 9.42
CA ARG A 57 -18.62 -18.55 9.65
C ARG A 57 -18.51 -19.17 11.04
N LEU A 58 -17.31 -19.53 11.47
CA LEU A 58 -17.07 -20.08 12.81
C LEU A 58 -17.42 -19.07 13.90
N LEU A 59 -16.97 -17.81 13.74
CA LEU A 59 -17.25 -16.75 14.67
C LEU A 59 -18.74 -16.40 14.72
N SER A 60 -19.41 -16.36 13.58
CA SER A 60 -20.86 -16.09 13.49
C SER A 60 -21.71 -17.09 14.23
N CYS A 61 -21.31 -18.37 14.24
CA CYS A 61 -21.98 -19.41 15.05
C CYS A 61 -21.89 -19.18 16.55
N MET A 62 -20.97 -18.33 17.00
CA MET A 62 -20.78 -17.95 18.41
C MET A 62 -21.21 -16.51 18.70
N GLY A 63 -21.88 -15.82 17.76
CA GLY A 63 -22.38 -14.47 17.90
C GLY A 63 -21.37 -13.36 17.61
N TYR A 64 -20.23 -13.69 16.98
CA TYR A 64 -19.19 -12.74 16.62
C TYR A 64 -19.09 -12.55 15.11
N ARG A 65 -18.55 -11.42 14.67
CA ARG A 65 -18.27 -11.13 13.26
C ARG A 65 -16.76 -10.88 13.10
N LEU A 66 -16.19 -11.37 12.01
CA LEU A 66 -14.84 -11.01 11.62
C LEU A 66 -14.86 -9.63 10.95
N GLU A 67 -14.15 -8.67 11.53
CA GLU A 67 -13.92 -7.37 10.89
C GLU A 67 -12.48 -7.27 10.44
N VAL A 68 -12.27 -7.09 9.14
CA VAL A 68 -10.95 -6.81 8.56
C VAL A 68 -10.78 -5.31 8.41
N ILE A 69 -10.08 -4.70 9.35
CA ILE A 69 -9.78 -3.27 9.31
C ILE A 69 -8.52 -3.05 8.47
N ARG A 70 -8.68 -2.39 7.33
CA ARG A 70 -7.54 -1.91 6.53
C ARG A 70 -7.04 -0.61 7.12
N ARG A 71 -5.93 -0.66 7.83
CA ARG A 71 -5.24 0.56 8.24
C ARG A 71 -4.31 1.00 7.12
N PRO A 72 -4.42 2.24 6.62
CA PRO A 72 -3.45 2.75 5.67
C PRO A 72 -2.09 2.79 6.36
N ILE A 73 -1.12 2.06 5.85
CA ILE A 73 0.27 2.26 6.20
C ILE A 73 0.64 3.59 5.52
N ARG A 74 0.59 4.68 6.29
CA ARG A 74 1.17 5.95 5.86
C ARG A 74 2.63 5.91 6.30
N PRO A 75 3.58 5.73 5.40
CA PRO A 75 4.97 5.96 5.77
C PRO A 75 5.06 7.41 6.25
N ASP A 76 5.90 7.67 7.24
CA ASP A 76 6.19 9.03 7.70
C ASP A 76 6.98 9.76 6.60
N LEU A 77 6.24 10.22 5.59
CA LEU A 77 6.79 11.00 4.49
C LEU A 77 7.11 12.41 4.97
N THR A 78 8.29 12.86 4.66
CA THR A 78 8.62 14.29 4.75
C THR A 78 7.68 15.10 3.86
N ARG A 79 7.61 16.40 4.09
CA ARG A 79 6.80 17.29 3.25
C ARG A 79 7.19 17.24 1.76
N SER A 80 8.47 17.08 1.50
CA SER A 80 9.04 16.98 0.15
C SER A 80 8.61 15.67 -0.52
N GLU A 81 8.74 14.56 0.18
CA GLU A 81 8.36 13.23 -0.30
C GLU A 81 6.85 13.13 -0.55
N MET A 82 6.03 13.67 0.36
CA MET A 82 4.56 13.73 0.19
C MET A 82 4.18 14.54 -1.05
N ARG A 83 4.80 15.71 -1.25
CA ARG A 83 4.58 16.54 -2.44
C ARG A 83 4.97 15.77 -3.71
N SER A 84 6.15 15.17 -3.71
CA SER A 84 6.64 14.35 -4.83
C SER A 84 5.66 13.22 -5.14
N TRP A 85 5.24 12.47 -4.12
CA TRP A 85 4.30 11.37 -4.29
C TRP A 85 2.95 11.81 -4.86
N MET A 86 2.36 12.89 -4.37
CA MET A 86 1.07 13.37 -4.87
C MET A 86 1.15 13.85 -6.33
N LEU A 87 2.23 14.52 -6.72
CA LEU A 87 2.47 14.93 -8.11
C LEU A 87 2.62 13.69 -9.02
N HIS A 88 3.40 12.70 -8.59
CA HIS A 88 3.59 11.47 -9.36
C HIS A 88 2.32 10.62 -9.43
N ARG A 89 1.54 10.56 -8.36
CA ARG A 89 0.23 9.91 -8.36
C ARG A 89 -0.72 10.56 -9.36
N ARG A 90 -0.73 11.89 -9.46
CA ARG A 90 -1.51 12.62 -10.47
C ARG A 90 -1.01 12.32 -11.89
N LEU A 91 0.29 12.33 -12.12
CA LEU A 91 0.88 11.91 -13.41
C LEU A 91 0.51 10.46 -13.76
N SER A 92 0.60 9.57 -12.80
CA SER A 92 0.25 8.16 -12.97
C SER A 92 -1.20 7.97 -13.44
N SER A 93 -2.14 8.83 -13.03
CA SER A 93 -3.53 8.75 -13.51
C SER A 93 -3.70 9.08 -15.00
N HIS A 94 -2.73 9.74 -15.61
CA HIS A 94 -2.71 10.05 -17.05
C HIS A 94 -1.82 9.09 -17.85
N LEU A 95 -1.00 8.29 -17.16
CA LEU A 95 -0.02 7.44 -17.81
C LEU A 95 -0.69 6.24 -18.51
N THR A 96 -0.54 6.22 -19.82
CA THR A 96 -0.89 5.11 -20.69
C THR A 96 0.24 4.93 -21.70
N ALA A 97 0.26 3.85 -22.48
CA ALA A 97 1.23 3.68 -23.55
C ALA A 97 1.23 4.86 -24.53
N LEU A 98 0.03 5.38 -24.90
CA LEU A 98 -0.10 6.50 -25.82
C LEU A 98 0.38 7.83 -25.22
N THR A 99 0.09 8.08 -23.95
CA THR A 99 0.58 9.29 -23.26
C THR A 99 2.08 9.24 -23.01
N LEU A 100 2.62 8.06 -22.71
CA LEU A 100 4.06 7.88 -22.57
C LEU A 100 4.79 8.30 -23.85
N GLU A 101 4.35 7.83 -25.02
CA GLU A 101 4.95 8.23 -26.30
C GLU A 101 4.96 9.75 -26.53
N LYS A 102 3.87 10.43 -26.15
CA LYS A 102 3.79 11.89 -26.21
C LYS A 102 4.75 12.59 -25.23
N TRP A 103 5.01 11.97 -24.11
CA TRP A 103 5.86 12.52 -23.05
C TRP A 103 7.35 12.25 -23.27
N LEU A 104 7.70 11.24 -24.06
CA LEU A 104 9.10 10.81 -24.28
C LEU A 104 10.06 11.97 -24.60
N PRO A 105 9.79 12.88 -25.57
CA PRO A 105 10.75 13.94 -25.88
C PRO A 105 11.05 14.86 -24.72
N LYS A 106 10.13 14.99 -23.78
CA LYS A 106 10.32 15.81 -22.59
C LYS A 106 11.02 15.04 -21.48
N ILE A 107 10.67 13.76 -21.30
CA ILE A 107 11.29 12.86 -20.33
C ILE A 107 12.79 12.71 -20.67
N GLU A 108 13.13 12.43 -21.91
CA GLU A 108 14.51 12.27 -22.39
C GLU A 108 15.35 13.55 -22.15
N ARG A 109 14.80 14.71 -22.46
CA ARG A 109 15.46 15.99 -22.15
C ARG A 109 15.69 16.17 -20.65
N ASN A 110 14.70 15.80 -19.82
CA ASN A 110 14.82 15.90 -18.39
C ASN A 110 15.87 14.91 -17.85
N LEU A 111 15.91 13.67 -18.36
CA LEU A 111 16.92 12.66 -18.02
C LEU A 111 18.33 13.17 -18.32
N GLY A 112 18.54 13.76 -19.51
CA GLY A 112 19.84 14.35 -19.87
C GLY A 112 20.26 15.43 -18.90
N ARG A 113 19.36 16.37 -18.59
CA ARG A 113 19.63 17.47 -17.66
C ARG A 113 19.91 16.99 -16.24
N GLU A 114 19.12 16.04 -15.73
CA GLU A 114 19.32 15.48 -14.40
C GLU A 114 20.67 14.74 -14.32
N ARG A 115 21.06 14.03 -15.37
CA ARG A 115 22.36 13.34 -15.43
C ARG A 115 23.57 14.27 -15.36
N GLU A 116 23.43 15.49 -15.88
CA GLU A 116 24.49 16.52 -15.77
C GLU A 116 24.57 17.15 -14.37
N SER A 117 23.44 17.28 -13.69
CA SER A 117 23.33 18.00 -12.41
C SER A 117 23.52 17.08 -11.19
N VAL A 118 23.08 15.85 -11.28
CA VAL A 118 23.07 14.90 -10.15
C VAL A 118 24.46 14.41 -9.82
N ARG A 119 24.74 14.27 -8.53
CA ARG A 119 25.98 13.69 -7.99
C ARG A 119 25.65 12.57 -7.00
N GLY A 120 26.53 11.60 -6.90
CA GLY A 120 26.38 10.43 -6.01
C GLY A 120 25.85 9.18 -6.70
N SER A 121 26.41 8.05 -6.33
CA SER A 121 26.14 6.75 -6.97
C SER A 121 24.69 6.29 -6.86
N VAL A 122 24.01 6.62 -5.78
CA VAL A 122 22.59 6.24 -5.56
C VAL A 122 21.69 6.97 -6.55
N HIS A 123 21.88 8.27 -6.72
CA HIS A 123 21.07 9.06 -7.65
C HIS A 123 21.34 8.70 -9.10
N LEU A 124 22.60 8.43 -9.47
CA LEU A 124 22.94 7.97 -10.81
C LEU A 124 22.28 6.62 -11.12
N ARG A 125 22.35 5.66 -10.19
CA ARG A 125 21.67 4.38 -10.31
C ARG A 125 20.14 4.54 -10.48
N ASN A 126 19.53 5.46 -9.74
CA ASN A 126 18.11 5.73 -9.84
C ASN A 126 17.75 6.39 -11.20
N LEU A 127 18.61 7.23 -11.76
CA LEU A 127 18.46 7.75 -13.12
C LEU A 127 18.58 6.65 -14.17
N ASP A 128 19.51 5.71 -14.01
CA ASP A 128 19.63 4.55 -14.91
C ASP A 128 18.37 3.70 -14.89
N ARG A 129 17.78 3.50 -13.73
CA ARG A 129 16.49 2.79 -13.58
C ARG A 129 15.33 3.53 -14.27
N TRP A 130 15.26 4.85 -14.14
CA TRP A 130 14.28 5.64 -14.89
C TRP A 130 14.48 5.49 -16.40
N THR A 131 15.73 5.56 -16.87
CA THR A 131 16.08 5.38 -18.27
C THR A 131 15.62 4.02 -18.78
N ASP A 132 15.93 2.93 -18.06
CA ASP A 132 15.54 1.57 -18.41
C ASP A 132 14.01 1.40 -18.50
N LEU A 133 13.27 1.91 -17.52
CA LEU A 133 11.79 1.87 -17.51
C LEU A 133 11.19 2.61 -18.72
N VAL A 134 11.76 3.75 -19.08
CA VAL A 134 11.29 4.58 -20.20
C VAL A 134 11.64 3.94 -21.55
N GLU A 135 12.87 3.46 -21.73
CA GLU A 135 13.32 2.80 -22.94
C GLU A 135 12.53 1.53 -23.24
N ARG A 136 12.24 0.73 -22.21
CA ARG A 136 11.43 -0.49 -22.35
C ARG A 136 9.93 -0.23 -22.46
N ARG A 137 9.49 1.02 -22.35
CA ARG A 137 8.05 1.36 -22.30
C ARG A 137 7.31 0.58 -21.21
N ASP A 138 7.98 0.31 -20.09
CA ASP A 138 7.37 -0.42 -18.96
C ASP A 138 6.39 0.46 -18.20
N VAL A 139 5.17 0.58 -18.75
CA VAL A 139 4.09 1.38 -18.15
C VAL A 139 3.76 0.90 -16.73
N LEU A 140 3.77 -0.42 -16.48
CA LEU A 140 3.48 -0.97 -15.16
C LEU A 140 4.60 -0.67 -14.15
N GLY A 141 5.85 -0.79 -14.57
CA GLY A 141 7.00 -0.39 -13.77
C GLY A 141 6.98 1.10 -13.44
N LEU A 142 6.66 1.94 -14.42
CA LEU A 142 6.49 3.39 -14.22
C LEU A 142 5.37 3.69 -13.21
N HIS A 143 4.19 3.07 -13.33
CA HIS A 143 3.12 3.21 -12.32
C HIS A 143 3.61 2.84 -10.92
N ARG A 144 4.34 1.73 -10.80
CA ARG A 144 4.86 1.24 -9.51
C ARG A 144 5.78 2.27 -8.85
N VAL A 145 6.80 2.75 -9.56
CA VAL A 145 7.77 3.71 -8.99
C VAL A 145 7.15 5.09 -8.72
N MET A 146 6.15 5.49 -9.50
CA MET A 146 5.45 6.75 -9.32
C MET A 146 4.50 6.73 -8.12
N THR A 147 3.87 5.61 -7.80
CA THR A 147 2.83 5.51 -6.75
C THR A 147 3.27 4.75 -5.51
N GLY A 148 4.36 3.99 -5.57
CA GLY A 148 4.88 3.21 -4.45
C GLY A 148 5.22 4.07 -3.24
N LEU A 149 4.99 3.52 -2.05
CA LEU A 149 5.28 4.16 -0.75
C LEU A 149 6.40 3.45 0.01
N ASP A 150 7.00 2.43 -0.61
CA ASP A 150 8.20 1.81 -0.11
C ASP A 150 9.41 2.74 -0.26
N ARG A 151 10.45 2.50 0.53
CA ARG A 151 11.64 3.36 0.57
C ARG A 151 12.31 3.50 -0.80
N ASP A 152 12.39 2.42 -1.56
CA ASP A 152 12.99 2.40 -2.89
C ASP A 152 12.21 3.28 -3.88
N SER A 153 10.87 3.19 -3.88
CA SER A 153 10.00 4.05 -4.70
C SER A 153 10.09 5.53 -4.28
N ILE A 154 10.31 5.82 -3.02
CA ILE A 154 10.52 7.20 -2.53
C ILE A 154 11.82 7.75 -3.08
N GLU A 155 12.93 7.01 -2.94
CA GLU A 155 14.25 7.42 -3.35
C GLU A 155 14.39 7.61 -4.86
N ILE A 156 13.81 6.71 -5.67
CA ILE A 156 13.86 6.85 -7.13
C ILE A 156 13.14 8.12 -7.62
N ARG A 157 12.10 8.57 -6.91
CA ARG A 157 11.38 9.80 -7.26
C ARG A 157 12.17 11.10 -6.98
N GLU A 158 13.23 11.06 -6.20
CA GLU A 158 14.06 12.24 -5.93
C GLU A 158 14.73 12.76 -7.20
N VAL A 159 15.05 11.87 -8.14
CA VAL A 159 15.68 12.20 -9.44
C VAL A 159 14.71 11.94 -10.61
N SER A 160 13.43 12.20 -10.40
CA SER A 160 12.40 11.89 -11.39
C SER A 160 12.47 12.78 -12.62
N PRO A 161 12.46 12.22 -13.84
CA PRO A 161 12.44 12.97 -15.08
C PRO A 161 11.04 13.49 -15.45
N MET A 162 10.02 13.25 -14.61
CA MET A 162 8.63 13.55 -14.90
C MET A 162 8.26 15.04 -14.71
N GLY A 163 9.24 15.89 -14.46
CA GLY A 163 9.02 17.31 -14.24
C GLY A 163 8.36 18.03 -15.41
N GLY A 164 7.33 18.83 -15.12
CA GLY A 164 6.62 19.66 -16.09
C GLY A 164 5.71 18.92 -17.07
N LEU A 165 5.35 17.66 -16.81
CA LEU A 165 4.38 16.89 -17.61
C LEU A 165 2.94 17.20 -17.20
N LEU A 166 2.68 17.57 -15.94
CA LEU A 166 1.38 18.10 -15.52
C LEU A 166 1.19 19.52 -16.03
N SER A 167 -0.06 19.86 -16.32
CA SER A 167 -0.47 21.23 -16.53
C SER A 167 -0.27 22.08 -15.25
N GLU A 168 -0.21 23.38 -15.40
CA GLU A 168 -0.08 24.27 -14.25
C GLU A 168 -1.28 24.17 -13.32
N GLN A 169 -2.48 24.06 -13.88
CA GLN A 169 -3.72 23.89 -13.10
C GLN A 169 -3.67 22.63 -12.24
N GLU A 170 -3.34 21.49 -12.82
CA GLU A 170 -3.25 20.22 -12.08
C GLU A 170 -2.20 20.27 -10.96
N ARG A 171 -1.08 20.95 -11.23
CA ARG A 171 -0.06 21.17 -10.22
C ARG A 171 -0.56 22.03 -9.06
N LEU A 172 -1.33 23.08 -9.36
CA LEU A 172 -1.96 23.94 -8.35
C LEU A 172 -3.00 23.16 -7.53
N ASP A 173 -3.81 22.32 -8.18
CA ASP A 173 -4.80 21.48 -7.52
C ASP A 173 -4.12 20.54 -6.51
N VAL A 174 -3.05 19.84 -6.92
CA VAL A 174 -2.25 19.02 -6.00
C VAL A 174 -1.67 19.82 -4.84
N MET A 175 -1.23 21.06 -5.07
CA MET A 175 -0.73 21.92 -3.99
C MET A 175 -1.83 22.34 -3.02
N LYS A 176 -3.05 22.54 -3.51
CA LYS A 176 -4.23 22.83 -2.69
C LYS A 176 -4.58 21.62 -1.82
N ASP A 177 -4.70 20.43 -2.41
CA ASP A 177 -4.98 19.18 -1.69
C ASP A 177 -3.97 18.92 -0.57
N LEU A 178 -2.68 19.20 -0.83
CA LEU A 178 -1.61 19.09 0.18
C LEU A 178 -1.81 20.06 1.37
N ARG A 179 -2.35 21.25 1.15
CA ARG A 179 -2.65 22.20 2.22
C ARG A 179 -3.84 21.74 3.03
N GLU A 180 -4.89 21.28 2.38
CA GLU A 180 -6.13 20.81 3.02
C GLU A 180 -5.91 19.55 3.85
N ALA A 181 -5.12 18.59 3.33
CA ALA A 181 -4.74 17.38 4.06
C ALA A 181 -3.96 17.66 5.37
N ARG A 182 -3.35 18.83 5.51
CA ARG A 182 -2.66 19.28 6.73
C ARG A 182 -3.61 19.87 7.77
N VAL A 183 -4.76 20.38 7.34
CA VAL A 183 -5.73 21.04 8.21
C VAL A 183 -6.69 20.02 8.83
N ALA A 184 -6.87 18.86 8.19
CA ALA A 184 -7.68 17.79 8.74
C ALA A 184 -7.04 17.26 10.04
N PRO A 185 -7.77 17.24 11.18
CA PRO A 185 -7.25 16.75 12.44
C PRO A 185 -6.79 15.30 12.25
N ARG A 186 -5.59 14.98 12.74
CA ARG A 186 -5.12 13.60 12.87
C ARG A 186 -6.08 12.88 13.80
N SER A 187 -7.02 12.13 13.25
CA SER A 187 -7.84 11.22 14.05
C SER A 187 -6.87 10.21 14.69
N ALA A 188 -6.81 10.26 16.00
CA ALA A 188 -6.02 9.38 16.85
C ALA A 188 -6.50 7.93 16.75
#